data_f5bee00223b8ac04506ab7bc8b4cbe18
#
_entry.id   f5bee00223b8ac04506ab7bc8b4cbe18
#
_cell.length_a   1.000
_cell.length_b   1.000
_cell.length_c   1.000
_cell.angle_alpha   90.00
_cell.angle_beta   90.00
_cell.angle_gamma   90.00
#
_symmetry.space_group_name_H-M   'P 1'
#
loop_
_entity.id
_entity.type
_entity.pdbx_description
1 polymer ?
#
loop_
_entity_poly.entity_id
_entity_poly.type
_entity_poly.pdbx_seq_one_letter_code
_entity_poly.pdbx_strand_id
1 'polypeptide(L)'
;MRFENSRWVQGSTIAGKNAGTSHWEDHAEDELVHVLDGTKILDIVCDDGPSKSFELRAGMIAIVPKGTWHRFRSAEGGTTWSATLPGDHIEHDVDDPRTAEPERVMPSGTPSIIDLNAELAKLTLFRGRTPQSTMEERKGSAARLASYRDGGLSVTKFGGKGHWEAHLAGDELIYVLDGAATLEIVCDDGPPQSFALRAGMIAVNPQGAWHRFQSSEGVTLMAATPFPGEVIELDVDDPRTVERKSA
;
A
#
# COMPACT_ATOMS: atom_id res chain seq x y z
N MET A 1 -4.05 23.83 -0.42
CA MET A 1 -2.62 23.51 -0.62
C MET A 1 -2.53 22.58 -1.82
N ARG A 2 -1.87 22.97 -2.92
CA ARG A 2 -1.60 22.07 -4.05
C ARG A 2 -0.24 21.44 -3.78
N PHE A 3 -0.23 20.14 -3.52
CA PHE A 3 1.01 19.36 -3.52
C PHE A 3 1.35 19.00 -4.97
N GLU A 4 2.07 19.91 -5.65
CA GLU A 4 2.61 19.65 -6.97
C GLU A 4 3.90 18.85 -6.78
N ASN A 5 3.96 17.62 -7.34
CA ASN A 5 5.12 16.74 -7.50
C ASN A 5 5.33 15.57 -6.54
N SER A 6 4.34 15.06 -5.82
CA SER A 6 4.49 13.78 -5.19
C SER A 6 4.22 12.66 -6.22
N ARG A 7 5.27 11.93 -6.63
CA ARG A 7 5.18 10.84 -7.63
C ARG A 7 4.75 9.49 -7.06
N TRP A 8 4.68 9.35 -5.76
CA TRP A 8 4.54 8.02 -5.15
C TRP A 8 3.10 7.51 -5.02
N VAL A 9 2.14 8.41 -4.83
CA VAL A 9 0.68 8.11 -4.80
C VAL A 9 -0.10 8.95 -5.82
N GLN A 10 0.53 9.55 -6.79
CA GLN A 10 -0.16 10.19 -7.93
C GLN A 10 -0.94 9.16 -8.77
N GLY A 11 -1.24 8.00 -8.17
CA GLY A 11 -2.00 6.91 -8.73
C GLY A 11 -3.49 7.01 -8.47
N SER A 12 -4.23 6.22 -9.19
CA SER A 12 -5.62 5.94 -8.89
C SER A 12 -5.69 4.79 -7.91
N THR A 13 -6.43 4.97 -6.82
CA THR A 13 -6.96 3.83 -6.09
C THR A 13 -8.32 3.50 -6.68
N ILE A 14 -8.48 2.31 -7.22
CA ILE A 14 -9.71 1.89 -7.90
C ILE A 14 -10.30 0.73 -7.12
N ALA A 15 -11.59 0.82 -6.79
CA ALA A 15 -12.36 -0.31 -6.30
C ALA A 15 -13.31 -0.75 -7.39
N GLY A 16 -13.27 -2.02 -7.76
CA GLY A 16 -14.10 -2.59 -8.82
C GLY A 16 -14.74 -3.90 -8.42
N LYS A 17 -15.98 -4.12 -8.86
CA LYS A 17 -16.64 -5.42 -8.78
C LYS A 17 -16.93 -5.89 -10.20
N ASN A 18 -16.25 -6.97 -10.60
CA ASN A 18 -16.36 -7.49 -11.95
C ASN A 18 -16.32 -9.02 -11.98
N ALA A 19 -16.94 -9.59 -13.00
CA ALA A 19 -16.85 -10.98 -13.41
C ALA A 19 -16.34 -11.04 -14.85
N GLY A 20 -15.87 -12.21 -15.30
CA GLY A 20 -15.29 -12.39 -16.61
C GLY A 20 -13.78 -12.29 -16.61
N THR A 21 -13.23 -11.92 -17.76
CA THR A 21 -11.79 -11.77 -17.99
C THR A 21 -11.50 -10.34 -18.38
N SER A 22 -10.52 -9.69 -17.74
CA SER A 22 -10.03 -8.38 -18.15
C SER A 22 -9.15 -8.50 -19.39
N HIS A 23 -8.89 -7.37 -20.04
CA HIS A 23 -7.81 -7.24 -21.00
C HIS A 23 -6.47 -7.58 -20.34
N TRP A 24 -5.46 -7.89 -21.14
CA TRP A 24 -4.08 -7.88 -20.70
C TRP A 24 -3.65 -6.42 -20.46
N GLU A 25 -3.03 -6.18 -19.35
CA GLU A 25 -2.54 -4.86 -18.97
C GLU A 25 -1.13 -4.95 -18.37
N ASP A 26 -0.38 -3.87 -18.49
CA ASP A 26 0.84 -3.65 -17.74
C ASP A 26 0.92 -2.21 -17.25
N HIS A 27 1.78 -1.98 -16.27
CA HIS A 27 1.97 -0.68 -15.65
C HIS A 27 3.44 -0.31 -15.59
N ALA A 28 3.74 1.00 -15.68
CA ALA A 28 5.10 1.53 -15.57
C ALA A 28 5.70 1.37 -14.16
N GLU A 29 4.85 1.15 -13.16
CA GLU A 29 5.26 0.87 -11.77
C GLU A 29 4.51 -0.34 -11.23
N ASP A 30 4.96 -0.86 -10.07
CA ASP A 30 4.29 -1.98 -9.42
C ASP A 30 2.81 -1.66 -9.16
N GLU A 31 1.94 -2.64 -9.40
CA GLU A 31 0.54 -2.58 -9.01
C GLU A 31 0.31 -3.37 -7.72
N LEU A 32 -0.41 -2.78 -6.78
CA LEU A 32 -0.94 -3.45 -5.60
C LEU A 32 -2.42 -3.76 -5.82
N VAL A 33 -2.80 -5.03 -5.67
CA VAL A 33 -4.20 -5.48 -5.75
C VAL A 33 -4.58 -6.23 -4.48
N HIS A 34 -5.65 -5.80 -3.83
CA HIS A 34 -6.24 -6.47 -2.66
C HIS A 34 -7.61 -7.03 -3.03
N VAL A 35 -7.80 -8.33 -2.87
CA VAL A 35 -9.11 -8.97 -3.07
C VAL A 35 -9.94 -8.81 -1.81
N LEU A 36 -11.01 -8.03 -1.89
CA LEU A 36 -11.90 -7.73 -0.77
C LEU A 36 -12.99 -8.78 -0.61
N ASP A 37 -13.46 -9.34 -1.73
CA ASP A 37 -14.54 -10.33 -1.79
C ASP A 37 -14.41 -11.22 -3.03
N GLY A 38 -14.85 -12.48 -2.92
CA GLY A 38 -14.82 -13.44 -4.00
C GLY A 38 -13.44 -14.03 -4.28
N THR A 39 -13.26 -14.49 -5.52
CA THR A 39 -12.01 -15.10 -6.01
C THR A 39 -11.62 -14.51 -7.36
N LYS A 40 -10.34 -14.21 -7.51
CA LYS A 40 -9.71 -13.78 -8.75
C LYS A 40 -8.60 -14.75 -9.15
N ILE A 41 -8.44 -14.97 -10.43
CA ILE A 41 -7.25 -15.62 -10.99
C ILE A 41 -6.41 -14.53 -11.62
N LEU A 42 -5.20 -14.35 -11.14
CA LEU A 42 -4.20 -13.47 -11.73
C LEU A 42 -3.37 -14.29 -12.71
N ASP A 43 -3.47 -14.00 -14.01
CA ASP A 43 -2.58 -14.56 -15.03
C ASP A 43 -1.41 -13.61 -15.26
N ILE A 44 -0.19 -14.14 -15.30
CA ILE A 44 1.06 -13.43 -15.55
C ILE A 44 1.73 -14.01 -16.79
N VAL A 45 2.13 -13.17 -17.72
CA VAL A 45 2.96 -13.60 -18.86
C VAL A 45 4.38 -13.82 -18.39
N CYS A 46 4.95 -14.97 -18.76
CA CYS A 46 6.36 -15.30 -18.49
C CYS A 46 7.18 -15.07 -19.77
N ASP A 47 8.50 -14.80 -19.63
CA ASP A 47 9.40 -14.61 -20.75
C ASP A 47 9.40 -15.80 -21.68
N ASP A 48 9.44 -17.00 -21.10
CA ASP A 48 9.41 -18.27 -21.82
C ASP A 48 8.24 -19.13 -21.35
N GLY A 49 7.49 -19.67 -22.30
CA GLY A 49 6.43 -20.65 -22.05
C GLY A 49 5.04 -20.03 -21.79
N PRO A 50 4.10 -20.83 -21.25
CA PRO A 50 2.74 -20.39 -21.00
C PRO A 50 2.66 -19.41 -19.81
N SER A 51 1.62 -18.57 -19.81
CA SER A 51 1.30 -17.71 -18.66
C SER A 51 1.09 -18.54 -17.40
N LYS A 52 1.53 -18.00 -16.26
CA LYS A 52 1.28 -18.59 -14.94
C LYS A 52 0.03 -17.99 -14.33
N SER A 53 -0.73 -18.81 -13.63
CA SER A 53 -1.96 -18.38 -12.97
C SER A 53 -1.85 -18.53 -11.46
N PHE A 54 -2.31 -17.53 -10.72
CA PHE A 54 -2.32 -17.48 -9.27
C PHE A 54 -3.76 -17.26 -8.80
N GLU A 55 -4.25 -18.13 -7.92
CA GLU A 55 -5.56 -17.93 -7.30
C GLU A 55 -5.44 -16.96 -6.13
N LEU A 56 -6.25 -15.90 -6.16
CA LEU A 56 -6.35 -14.89 -5.12
C LEU A 56 -7.76 -14.95 -4.52
N ARG A 57 -7.86 -15.11 -3.22
CA ARG A 57 -9.12 -15.13 -2.47
C ARG A 57 -9.27 -13.86 -1.63
N ALA A 58 -10.46 -13.61 -1.12
CA ALA A 58 -10.73 -12.52 -0.20
C ALA A 58 -9.70 -12.48 0.96
N GLY A 59 -9.11 -11.31 1.19
CA GLY A 59 -8.03 -11.11 2.16
C GLY A 59 -6.63 -11.39 1.62
N MET A 60 -6.48 -11.70 0.31
CA MET A 60 -5.16 -11.84 -0.32
C MET A 60 -4.77 -10.57 -1.06
N ILE A 61 -3.47 -10.30 -1.08
CA ILE A 61 -2.85 -9.21 -1.81
C ILE A 61 -1.90 -9.77 -2.86
N ALA A 62 -1.94 -9.20 -4.07
CA ALA A 62 -0.91 -9.37 -5.08
C ALA A 62 -0.16 -8.05 -5.28
N ILE A 63 1.16 -8.13 -5.42
CA ILE A 63 1.98 -7.06 -5.97
C ILE A 63 2.49 -7.57 -7.31
N VAL A 64 2.01 -6.96 -8.38
CA VAL A 64 2.45 -7.25 -9.74
C VAL A 64 3.61 -6.30 -10.07
N PRO A 65 4.79 -6.82 -10.42
CA PRO A 65 5.94 -5.99 -10.75
C PRO A 65 5.69 -5.16 -12.01
N LYS A 66 6.23 -3.95 -12.03
CA LYS A 66 6.18 -3.05 -13.20
C LYS A 66 6.57 -3.73 -14.50
N GLY A 67 5.91 -3.35 -15.59
CA GLY A 67 6.16 -3.86 -16.92
C GLY A 67 5.74 -5.32 -17.14
N THR A 68 5.14 -5.97 -16.17
CA THR A 68 4.71 -7.37 -16.25
C THR A 68 3.30 -7.45 -16.80
N TRP A 69 3.13 -8.05 -17.99
CA TRP A 69 1.82 -8.33 -18.56
C TRP A 69 1.01 -9.25 -17.68
N HIS A 70 -0.16 -8.81 -17.30
CA HIS A 70 -1.07 -9.53 -16.44
C HIS A 70 -2.53 -9.26 -16.80
N ARG A 71 -3.42 -10.14 -16.32
CA ARG A 71 -4.87 -9.95 -16.39
C ARG A 71 -5.55 -10.66 -15.22
N PHE A 72 -6.78 -10.26 -14.95
CA PHE A 72 -7.61 -10.90 -13.95
C PHE A 72 -8.78 -11.63 -14.56
N ARG A 73 -9.07 -12.83 -14.03
CA ARG A 73 -10.28 -13.60 -14.38
C ARG A 73 -11.06 -13.91 -13.12
N SER A 74 -12.39 -13.90 -13.22
CA SER A 74 -13.29 -14.30 -12.14
C SER A 74 -14.59 -14.83 -12.71
N ALA A 75 -14.90 -16.12 -12.47
CA ALA A 75 -16.13 -16.72 -12.99
C ALA A 75 -17.38 -16.17 -12.29
N GLU A 76 -17.33 -16.04 -10.98
CA GLU A 76 -18.48 -15.62 -10.14
C GLU A 76 -18.47 -14.14 -9.78
N GLY A 77 -17.41 -13.44 -10.16
CA GLY A 77 -17.17 -12.08 -9.77
C GLY A 77 -16.43 -11.98 -8.44
N GLY A 78 -16.02 -10.74 -8.13
CA GLY A 78 -15.35 -10.42 -6.88
C GLY A 78 -14.99 -8.95 -6.86
N THR A 79 -14.78 -8.43 -5.66
CA THR A 79 -14.42 -7.05 -5.43
C THR A 79 -12.93 -6.96 -5.16
N THR A 80 -12.25 -6.11 -5.90
CA THR A 80 -10.84 -5.76 -5.66
C THR A 80 -10.71 -4.28 -5.36
N TRP A 81 -9.65 -3.96 -4.67
CA TRP A 81 -9.11 -2.61 -4.56
C TRP A 81 -7.68 -2.65 -5.08
N SER A 82 -7.31 -1.71 -5.93
CA SER A 82 -5.96 -1.62 -6.47
C SER A 82 -5.38 -0.22 -6.35
N ALA A 83 -4.06 -0.15 -6.32
CA ALA A 83 -3.30 1.09 -6.38
C ALA A 83 -2.30 1.02 -7.53
N THR A 84 -2.55 1.84 -8.56
CA THR A 84 -1.75 1.98 -9.77
C THR A 84 -1.34 3.44 -9.99
N LEU A 85 -0.32 3.71 -10.80
CA LEU A 85 -0.06 5.07 -11.29
C LEU A 85 -1.02 5.41 -12.43
N PRO A 86 -1.52 6.67 -12.52
CA PRO A 86 -2.36 7.09 -13.63
C PRO A 86 -1.54 7.24 -14.90
N GLY A 87 -2.12 6.86 -16.02
CA GLY A 87 -1.69 7.28 -17.34
C GLY A 87 -0.64 6.44 -18.06
N ASP A 88 -0.03 5.48 -17.39
CA ASP A 88 1.03 4.66 -17.98
C ASP A 88 0.67 3.17 -17.95
N HIS A 89 -0.54 2.84 -18.32
CA HIS A 89 -0.92 1.45 -18.56
C HIS A 89 -1.20 1.23 -20.05
N ILE A 90 -0.83 0.06 -20.52
CA ILE A 90 -1.14 -0.43 -21.86
C ILE A 90 -2.13 -1.57 -21.72
N GLU A 91 -3.16 -1.58 -22.56
CA GLU A 91 -4.15 -2.64 -22.58
C GLU A 91 -4.20 -3.29 -23.95
N HIS A 92 -4.27 -4.63 -23.97
CA HIS A 92 -4.46 -5.42 -25.19
C HIS A 92 -5.58 -6.44 -25.03
N ASP A 93 -6.54 -6.40 -25.94
CA ASP A 93 -7.60 -7.42 -26.07
C ASP A 93 -7.15 -8.50 -27.08
N VAL A 94 -6.20 -9.32 -26.65
CA VAL A 94 -5.61 -10.41 -27.44
C VAL A 94 -5.43 -11.65 -26.58
N ASP A 95 -5.27 -12.80 -27.23
CA ASP A 95 -5.03 -14.05 -26.50
C ASP A 95 -3.66 -14.05 -25.80
N ASP A 96 -2.64 -13.51 -26.46
CA ASP A 96 -1.28 -13.42 -25.95
C ASP A 96 -0.69 -12.01 -26.26
N PRO A 97 -0.41 -11.18 -25.25
CA PRO A 97 0.07 -9.80 -25.46
C PRO A 97 1.46 -9.75 -26.11
N ARG A 98 2.25 -10.83 -26.06
CA ARG A 98 3.54 -10.92 -26.76
C ARG A 98 3.38 -10.81 -28.27
N THR A 99 2.21 -11.19 -28.81
CA THR A 99 1.91 -11.07 -30.24
C THR A 99 1.62 -9.63 -30.67
N ALA A 100 1.17 -8.78 -29.75
CA ALA A 100 0.90 -7.39 -30.02
C ALA A 100 2.18 -6.53 -29.99
N GLU A 101 3.14 -6.91 -29.17
CA GLU A 101 4.42 -6.20 -28.99
C GLU A 101 5.63 -7.16 -29.07
N PRO A 102 5.90 -7.76 -30.25
CA PRO A 102 6.89 -8.84 -30.37
C PRO A 102 8.34 -8.41 -30.14
N GLU A 103 8.65 -7.11 -30.24
CA GLU A 103 9.99 -6.57 -30.00
C GLU A 103 10.22 -6.12 -28.55
N ARG A 104 9.17 -6.14 -27.72
CA ARG A 104 9.27 -5.74 -26.33
C ARG A 104 9.94 -6.83 -25.50
N VAL A 105 11.04 -6.47 -24.82
CA VAL A 105 11.64 -7.32 -23.81
C VAL A 105 10.74 -7.29 -22.58
N MET A 106 10.13 -8.43 -22.25
CA MET A 106 9.27 -8.55 -21.09
C MET A 106 10.13 -8.68 -19.83
N PRO A 107 9.91 -7.84 -18.81
CA PRO A 107 10.56 -8.09 -17.52
C PRO A 107 9.97 -9.37 -16.92
N SER A 108 10.84 -10.28 -16.48
CA SER A 108 10.42 -11.52 -15.79
C SER A 108 10.05 -11.20 -14.33
N GLY A 109 8.90 -10.61 -14.13
CA GLY A 109 8.40 -10.29 -12.80
C GLY A 109 7.63 -11.48 -12.20
N THR A 110 8.07 -11.99 -11.04
CA THR A 110 7.23 -12.90 -10.25
C THR A 110 6.41 -12.07 -9.27
N PRO A 111 5.08 -12.14 -9.28
CA PRO A 111 4.26 -11.38 -8.35
C PRO A 111 4.50 -11.84 -6.91
N SER A 112 4.43 -10.92 -5.96
CA SER A 112 4.33 -11.25 -4.55
C SER A 112 2.87 -11.56 -4.22
N ILE A 113 2.59 -12.78 -3.80
CA ILE A 113 1.25 -13.20 -3.37
C ILE A 113 1.24 -13.35 -1.86
N ILE A 114 0.38 -12.61 -1.19
CA ILE A 114 0.36 -12.48 0.27
C ILE A 114 -1.03 -12.85 0.79
N ASP A 115 -1.09 -13.85 1.67
CA ASP A 115 -2.28 -14.09 2.49
C ASP A 115 -2.24 -13.13 3.68
N LEU A 116 -2.91 -11.98 3.54
CA LEU A 116 -2.91 -10.94 4.55
C LEU A 116 -3.49 -11.43 5.88
N ASN A 117 -4.53 -12.29 5.83
CA ASN A 117 -5.13 -12.84 7.05
C ASN A 117 -4.13 -13.72 7.80
N ALA A 118 -3.38 -14.56 7.08
CA ALA A 118 -2.32 -15.38 7.66
C ALA A 118 -1.18 -14.55 8.26
N GLU A 119 -0.79 -13.45 7.60
CA GLU A 119 0.22 -12.53 8.13
C GLU A 119 -0.28 -11.79 9.39
N LEU A 120 -1.52 -11.30 9.36
CA LEU A 120 -2.13 -10.62 10.50
C LEU A 120 -2.32 -11.54 11.71
N ALA A 121 -2.55 -12.85 11.50
CA ALA A 121 -2.68 -13.83 12.57
C ALA A 121 -1.38 -14.04 13.37
N LYS A 122 -0.23 -13.72 12.79
CA LYS A 122 1.08 -13.80 13.45
C LYS A 122 1.36 -12.61 14.38
N LEU A 123 0.58 -11.52 14.24
CA LEU A 123 0.81 -10.29 14.96
C LEU A 123 -0.02 -10.20 16.24
N THR A 124 0.58 -9.63 17.27
CA THR A 124 -0.08 -9.30 18.53
C THR A 124 -0.38 -7.80 18.62
N LEU A 125 -1.49 -7.46 19.25
CA LEU A 125 -1.81 -6.05 19.50
C LEU A 125 -0.90 -5.49 20.58
N PHE A 126 -0.02 -4.55 20.24
CA PHE A 126 0.77 -3.80 21.20
C PHE A 126 -0.08 -2.70 21.84
N ARG A 127 -0.39 -2.83 23.14
CA ARG A 127 -1.20 -1.88 23.90
C ARG A 127 -0.34 -0.89 24.65
N GLY A 128 -0.85 0.33 24.81
CA GLY A 128 -0.15 1.38 25.54
C GLY A 128 1.03 1.98 24.80
N ARG A 129 1.01 1.96 23.46
CA ARG A 129 2.03 2.66 22.65
C ARG A 129 2.12 4.12 23.05
N THR A 130 3.34 4.58 23.25
CA THR A 130 3.67 5.99 23.46
C THR A 130 4.69 6.42 22.41
N PRO A 131 4.93 7.73 22.22
CA PRO A 131 5.99 8.20 21.34
C PRO A 131 7.39 7.65 21.69
N GLN A 132 7.63 7.26 22.94
CA GLN A 132 8.89 6.70 23.44
C GLN A 132 8.99 5.19 23.28
N SER A 133 7.94 4.52 22.81
CA SER A 133 7.93 3.06 22.67
C SER A 133 8.98 2.59 21.68
N THR A 134 9.88 1.76 22.14
CA THR A 134 11.01 1.22 21.36
C THR A 134 10.57 0.13 20.37
N MET A 135 11.41 -0.17 19.38
CA MET A 135 11.20 -1.28 18.44
C MET A 135 11.13 -2.63 19.15
N GLU A 136 11.92 -2.84 20.22
CA GLU A 136 11.91 -4.09 20.98
C GLU A 136 10.60 -4.27 21.75
N GLU A 137 10.06 -3.21 22.36
CA GLU A 137 8.75 -3.27 23.04
C GLU A 137 7.61 -3.56 22.05
N ARG A 138 7.73 -3.08 20.81
CA ARG A 138 6.75 -3.28 19.74
C ARG A 138 6.94 -4.58 18.96
N LYS A 139 7.91 -5.41 19.33
CA LYS A 139 8.21 -6.66 18.65
C LYS A 139 6.98 -7.58 18.55
N GLY A 140 6.73 -8.12 17.36
CA GLY A 140 5.58 -8.96 17.06
C GLY A 140 4.28 -8.20 16.81
N SER A 141 4.28 -6.86 16.87
CA SER A 141 3.09 -6.06 16.53
C SER A 141 3.13 -5.48 15.11
N ALA A 142 4.23 -5.65 14.39
CA ALA A 142 4.39 -5.19 13.01
C ALA A 142 5.15 -6.21 12.18
N ALA A 143 4.88 -6.23 10.88
CA ALA A 143 5.61 -7.02 9.89
C ALA A 143 5.72 -6.28 8.56
N ARG A 144 6.88 -6.42 7.90
CA ARG A 144 7.02 -6.08 6.49
C ARG A 144 6.48 -7.25 5.65
N LEU A 145 5.60 -6.96 4.73
CA LEU A 145 4.94 -7.94 3.87
C LEU A 145 5.70 -8.16 2.56
N ALA A 146 6.09 -7.07 1.90
CA ALA A 146 6.76 -7.12 0.61
C ALA A 146 7.48 -5.80 0.29
N SER A 147 8.27 -5.81 -0.78
CA SER A 147 8.66 -4.59 -1.49
C SER A 147 7.51 -4.13 -2.37
N TYR A 148 7.35 -2.83 -2.53
CA TYR A 148 6.36 -2.21 -3.39
C TYR A 148 6.91 -0.89 -3.89
N ARG A 149 7.04 -0.77 -5.23
CA ARG A 149 7.74 0.36 -5.86
C ARG A 149 9.10 0.61 -5.19
N ASP A 150 9.48 1.87 -5.02
CA ASP A 150 10.70 2.25 -4.28
C ASP A 150 10.50 2.24 -2.75
N GLY A 151 9.68 1.34 -2.25
CA GLY A 151 9.33 1.29 -0.84
C GLY A 151 8.94 -0.09 -0.34
N GLY A 152 8.03 -0.13 0.62
CA GLY A 152 7.56 -1.37 1.21
C GLY A 152 6.12 -1.33 1.66
N LEU A 153 5.51 -2.50 1.64
CA LEU A 153 4.22 -2.77 2.24
C LEU A 153 4.42 -3.37 3.62
N SER A 154 3.77 -2.82 4.62
CA SER A 154 3.85 -3.27 6.00
C SER A 154 2.49 -3.31 6.68
N VAL A 155 2.39 -4.05 7.78
CA VAL A 155 1.21 -4.07 8.66
C VAL A 155 1.63 -3.84 10.10
N THR A 156 0.78 -3.18 10.88
CA THR A 156 1.00 -2.96 12.31
C THR A 156 -0.30 -3.05 13.10
N LYS A 157 -0.21 -3.54 14.36
CA LYS A 157 -1.31 -3.59 15.31
C LYS A 157 -0.91 -2.86 16.59
N PHE A 158 -1.59 -1.77 16.93
CA PHE A 158 -1.29 -1.04 18.16
C PHE A 158 -2.51 -0.33 18.75
N GLY A 159 -2.44 -0.08 20.05
CA GLY A 159 -3.28 0.86 20.79
C GLY A 159 -2.41 1.80 21.60
N GLY A 160 -2.79 3.06 21.64
CA GLY A 160 -2.02 4.15 22.23
C GLY A 160 -1.70 5.23 21.21
N LYS A 161 -0.63 5.98 21.44
CA LYS A 161 -0.23 7.15 20.63
C LYS A 161 1.15 6.92 20.00
N GLY A 162 1.25 7.11 18.69
CA GLY A 162 2.52 7.09 17.96
C GLY A 162 3.32 8.40 18.14
N HIS A 163 4.58 8.36 17.74
CA HIS A 163 5.40 9.56 17.55
C HIS A 163 4.98 10.27 16.25
N TRP A 164 5.48 11.50 16.08
CA TRP A 164 5.39 12.18 14.81
C TRP A 164 6.37 11.57 13.81
N GLU A 165 5.91 11.36 12.60
CA GLU A 165 6.73 10.87 11.50
C GLU A 165 6.44 11.66 10.22
N ALA A 166 7.40 11.69 9.30
CA ALA A 166 7.25 12.30 7.99
C ALA A 166 8.07 11.52 6.96
N HIS A 167 7.48 11.21 5.82
CA HIS A 167 8.14 10.47 4.75
C HIS A 167 8.58 11.43 3.66
N LEU A 168 9.90 11.63 3.50
CA LEU A 168 10.44 12.63 2.58
C LEU A 168 10.54 12.14 1.14
N ALA A 169 10.52 10.83 0.91
CA ALA A 169 10.66 10.22 -0.41
C ALA A 169 9.35 10.21 -1.23
N GLY A 170 8.19 10.36 -0.58
CA GLY A 170 6.89 10.37 -1.25
C GLY A 170 5.72 10.34 -0.26
N ASP A 171 4.51 10.26 -0.82
CA ASP A 171 3.29 10.10 -0.02
C ASP A 171 3.24 8.69 0.59
N GLU A 172 2.63 8.57 1.74
CA GLU A 172 2.35 7.28 2.36
C GLU A 172 0.88 6.93 2.20
N LEU A 173 0.59 5.73 1.72
CA LEU A 173 -0.76 5.18 1.68
C LEU A 173 -1.02 4.38 2.96
N ILE A 174 -2.12 4.70 3.63
CA ILE A 174 -2.61 3.98 4.82
C ILE A 174 -3.97 3.35 4.53
N TYR A 175 -4.12 2.09 4.89
CA TYR A 175 -5.40 1.39 4.88
C TYR A 175 -5.71 0.85 6.28
N VAL A 176 -6.85 1.25 6.84
CA VAL A 176 -7.32 0.75 8.13
C VAL A 176 -8.01 -0.59 7.90
N LEU A 177 -7.36 -1.67 8.33
CA LEU A 177 -7.86 -3.03 8.16
C LEU A 177 -8.87 -3.42 9.24
N ASP A 178 -8.64 -2.98 10.49
CA ASP A 178 -9.50 -3.28 11.63
C ASP A 178 -9.36 -2.20 12.70
N GLY A 179 -10.43 -2.00 13.49
CA GLY A 179 -10.45 -1.00 14.56
C GLY A 179 -10.63 0.42 14.06
N ALA A 180 -10.13 1.36 14.86
CA ALA A 180 -10.23 2.78 14.58
C ALA A 180 -9.00 3.54 15.10
N ALA A 181 -8.66 4.64 14.42
CA ALA A 181 -7.59 5.53 14.83
C ALA A 181 -7.95 6.99 14.51
N THR A 182 -7.31 7.90 15.21
CA THR A 182 -7.22 9.30 14.80
C THR A 182 -5.88 9.50 14.10
N LEU A 183 -5.92 10.01 12.87
CA LEU A 183 -4.77 10.50 12.15
C LEU A 183 -4.66 12.01 12.41
N GLU A 184 -3.55 12.46 12.94
CA GLU A 184 -3.23 13.88 13.09
C GLU A 184 -2.20 14.26 12.03
N ILE A 185 -2.46 15.34 11.29
CA ILE A 185 -1.54 15.90 10.28
C ILE A 185 -1.26 17.35 10.63
N VAL A 186 0.01 17.71 10.64
CA VAL A 186 0.44 19.10 10.86
C VAL A 186 0.28 19.89 9.56
N CYS A 187 -0.47 20.98 9.66
CA CYS A 187 -0.63 21.97 8.60
C CYS A 187 0.38 23.10 8.76
N ASP A 188 0.61 23.88 7.71
CA ASP A 188 1.56 25.01 7.75
C ASP A 188 1.18 26.03 8.83
N ASP A 189 -0.12 26.31 8.95
CA ASP A 189 -0.67 27.23 9.91
C ASP A 189 -1.68 26.55 10.86
N GLY A 190 -1.65 26.93 12.13
CA GLY A 190 -2.63 26.48 13.13
C GLY A 190 -2.30 25.13 13.78
N PRO A 191 -3.23 24.58 14.57
CA PRO A 191 -3.06 23.28 15.21
C PRO A 191 -3.11 22.13 14.19
N PRO A 192 -2.55 20.94 14.53
CA PRO A 192 -2.72 19.75 13.71
C PRO A 192 -4.19 19.47 13.41
N GLN A 193 -4.49 19.08 12.19
CA GLN A 193 -5.81 18.59 11.82
C GLN A 193 -5.95 17.13 12.22
N SER A 194 -7.14 16.77 12.71
CA SER A 194 -7.44 15.41 13.16
C SER A 194 -8.51 14.78 12.29
N PHE A 195 -8.24 13.56 11.83
CA PHE A 195 -9.14 12.79 10.98
C PHE A 195 -9.47 11.47 11.69
N ALA A 196 -10.76 11.23 11.92
CA ALA A 196 -11.22 9.95 12.44
C ALA A 196 -11.24 8.90 11.33
N LEU A 197 -10.45 7.85 11.50
CA LEU A 197 -10.34 6.72 10.58
C LEU A 197 -10.93 5.46 11.23
N ARG A 198 -11.55 4.62 10.43
CA ARG A 198 -12.10 3.32 10.85
C ARG A 198 -11.87 2.26 9.79
N ALA A 199 -12.06 1.00 10.15
CA ALA A 199 -11.91 -0.12 9.22
C ALA A 199 -12.58 0.12 7.87
N GLY A 200 -11.88 -0.19 6.79
CA GLY A 200 -12.26 0.04 5.40
C GLY A 200 -11.89 1.42 4.84
N MET A 201 -11.37 2.34 5.66
CA MET A 201 -10.95 3.66 5.19
C MET A 201 -9.49 3.66 4.73
N ILE A 202 -9.24 4.46 3.70
CA ILE A 202 -7.91 4.75 3.15
C ILE A 202 -7.60 6.21 3.43
N ALA A 203 -6.36 6.48 3.79
CA ALA A 203 -5.80 7.82 3.89
C ALA A 203 -4.48 7.88 3.12
N VAL A 204 -4.16 9.07 2.62
CA VAL A 204 -2.87 9.36 1.99
C VAL A 204 -2.24 10.49 2.78
N ASN A 205 -1.09 10.21 3.40
CA ASN A 205 -0.28 11.21 4.06
C ASN A 205 0.64 11.85 3.01
N PRO A 206 0.55 13.17 2.78
CA PRO A 206 1.36 13.82 1.77
C PRO A 206 2.85 13.75 2.09
N GLN A 207 3.68 13.69 1.05
CA GLN A 207 5.14 13.76 1.15
C GLN A 207 5.60 14.88 2.08
N GLY A 208 6.41 14.55 3.06
CA GLY A 208 7.00 15.48 4.00
C GLY A 208 6.05 16.07 5.05
N ALA A 209 4.76 15.71 5.02
CA ALA A 209 3.82 16.15 6.04
C ALA A 209 4.03 15.38 7.35
N TRP A 210 4.21 16.12 8.46
CA TRP A 210 4.23 15.53 9.78
C TRP A 210 2.86 14.93 10.11
N HIS A 211 2.86 13.67 10.50
CA HIS A 211 1.64 12.98 10.91
C HIS A 211 1.91 11.98 12.03
N ARG A 212 0.86 11.59 12.72
CA ARG A 212 0.89 10.50 13.71
C ARG A 212 -0.49 9.87 13.86
N PHE A 213 -0.50 8.66 14.38
CA PHE A 213 -1.71 7.92 14.67
C PHE A 213 -1.93 7.74 16.17
N GLN A 214 -3.19 7.78 16.58
CA GLN A 214 -3.62 7.49 17.93
C GLN A 214 -4.85 6.57 17.90
N SER A 215 -4.86 5.53 18.74
CA SER A 215 -5.99 4.61 18.89
C SER A 215 -6.19 4.24 20.36
N SER A 216 -7.38 4.45 20.92
CA SER A 216 -7.68 4.09 22.30
C SER A 216 -7.90 2.59 22.49
N GLU A 217 -8.60 1.95 21.55
CA GLU A 217 -9.01 0.56 21.64
C GLU A 217 -8.07 -0.40 20.90
N GLY A 218 -7.39 0.11 19.91
CA GLY A 218 -6.51 -0.63 19.02
C GLY A 218 -6.92 -0.50 17.58
N VAL A 219 -5.92 -0.56 16.71
CA VAL A 219 -6.07 -0.47 15.26
C VAL A 219 -5.11 -1.43 14.57
N THR A 220 -5.53 -1.95 13.43
CA THR A 220 -4.68 -2.65 12.48
C THR A 220 -4.57 -1.82 11.22
N LEU A 221 -3.36 -1.37 10.92
CA LEU A 221 -3.06 -0.57 9.73
C LEU A 221 -2.20 -1.38 8.76
N MET A 222 -2.45 -1.19 7.48
CA MET A 222 -1.50 -1.52 6.42
C MET A 222 -0.99 -0.21 5.84
N ALA A 223 0.31 -0.13 5.66
CA ALA A 223 0.98 1.04 5.10
C ALA A 223 1.82 0.67 3.89
N ALA A 224 1.71 1.45 2.82
CA ALA A 224 2.67 1.45 1.73
C ALA A 224 3.52 2.73 1.84
N THR A 225 4.79 2.54 2.24
CA THR A 225 5.69 3.62 2.63
C THR A 225 6.88 3.68 1.66
N PRO A 226 7.22 4.85 1.08
CA PRO A 226 8.35 5.00 0.16
C PRO A 226 9.71 4.91 0.85
N PHE A 227 10.75 4.42 0.12
CA PHE A 227 12.14 4.37 0.55
C PHE A 227 13.07 4.98 -0.52
N PRO A 228 14.30 5.41 -0.17
CA PRO A 228 14.81 5.53 1.19
C PRO A 228 14.02 6.60 1.94
N GLY A 229 13.30 6.17 2.98
CA GLY A 229 12.60 7.10 3.84
C GLY A 229 13.56 7.58 4.92
N GLU A 230 13.83 8.85 5.00
CA GLU A 230 14.10 9.44 6.29
C GLU A 230 12.76 9.48 7.02
N VAL A 231 12.42 8.39 7.69
CA VAL A 231 11.38 8.43 8.71
C VAL A 231 11.96 9.27 9.84
N ILE A 232 11.55 10.53 9.90
CA ILE A 232 11.95 11.39 11.02
C ILE A 232 10.95 11.11 12.14
N GLU A 233 11.37 10.33 13.12
CA GLU A 233 10.58 10.04 14.31
C GLU A 233 10.89 11.10 15.38
N LEU A 234 9.91 11.93 15.74
CA LEU A 234 10.05 12.93 16.76
C LEU A 234 9.06 12.71 17.90
N ASP A 235 9.59 12.75 19.10
CA ASP A 235 8.81 12.77 20.35
C ASP A 235 8.73 14.18 20.89
N VAL A 236 7.90 15.00 20.27
CA VAL A 236 7.65 16.40 20.65
C VAL A 236 6.15 16.70 20.55
N ASP A 237 5.69 17.75 21.22
CA ASP A 237 4.30 18.18 21.13
C ASP A 237 3.98 18.74 19.73
N ASP A 238 4.87 19.56 19.21
CA ASP A 238 4.76 20.13 17.86
C ASP A 238 6.07 19.91 17.07
N PRO A 239 6.05 19.07 16.03
CA PRO A 239 7.24 18.74 15.26
C PRO A 239 7.80 19.93 14.46
N ARG A 240 7.03 21.02 14.28
CA ARG A 240 7.50 22.25 13.62
C ARG A 240 8.54 23.02 14.45
N THR A 241 8.59 22.77 15.76
CA THR A 241 9.57 23.40 16.65
C THR A 241 10.98 22.81 16.50
N VAL A 242 11.13 21.73 15.75
CA VAL A 242 12.41 21.06 15.54
C VAL A 242 12.97 21.44 14.17
N GLU A 243 14.19 21.97 14.16
CA GLU A 243 14.90 22.23 12.90
C GLU A 243 15.16 20.91 12.17
N ARG A 244 14.65 20.80 10.94
CA ARG A 244 15.03 19.70 10.03
C ARG A 244 16.50 19.92 9.68
N LYS A 245 17.37 19.00 10.09
CA LYS A 245 18.74 19.01 9.58
C LYS A 245 18.63 18.78 8.07
N SER A 246 19.03 19.80 7.29
CA SER A 246 19.18 19.61 5.84
C SER A 246 20.14 18.45 5.60
N ALA A 247 19.66 17.44 4.86
CA ALA A 247 20.49 16.33 4.39
C ALA A 247 21.59 16.83 3.46
#